data_1eb20e9ef7cf910aab6ec3053197310a
#
_entry.id   1eb20e9ef7cf910aab6ec3053197310a
#
_cell.length_a   1.000
_cell.length_b   1.000
_cell.length_c   1.000
_cell.angle_alpha   90.00
_cell.angle_beta   90.00
_cell.angle_gamma   90.00
#
_symmetry.space_group_name_H-M   'P 1'
#
loop_
_entity.id
_entity.type
_entity.pdbx_description
1 polymer ?
#
loop_
_entity_poly.entity_id
_entity_poly.type
_entity_poly.pdbx_seq_one_letter_code
_entity_poly.pdbx_strand_id
1 'polypeptide(L)'
;MKRFKSFIKENTDIGNWKYEGPKEFAMKLMDKFGPPEYVEKNPETNEGYAVVFKNIDGFDFVRVVDSNTNKLHPYPAKIFVEGGLYFKVPHEMVGKFKLASPTIMIDELNGYVIGKCASLSIAAATVQFVLDGVNGDAPPTKEEYDKRLKRIIDDGVLDPKISWWEDGLNEMGDND
;
A
#
# COMPACT_ATOMS: atom_id res chain seq x y z
N MET A 1 -4.33 17.90 -21.89
CA MET A 1 -3.93 16.59 -21.38
C MET A 1 -2.48 16.19 -21.69
N LYS A 2 -1.97 16.26 -22.94
CA LYS A 2 -0.57 15.88 -23.25
C LYS A 2 0.51 16.70 -22.51
N ARG A 3 0.30 18.02 -22.32
CA ARG A 3 1.27 18.90 -21.61
C ARG A 3 1.39 18.61 -20.10
N PHE A 4 0.28 18.23 -19.46
CA PHE A 4 0.27 17.88 -18.03
C PHE A 4 1.02 16.56 -17.76
N LYS A 5 0.80 15.54 -18.62
CA LYS A 5 1.53 14.24 -18.54
C LYS A 5 3.03 14.40 -18.75
N SER A 6 3.46 15.29 -19.64
CA SER A 6 4.88 15.59 -19.86
C SER A 6 5.50 16.31 -18.65
N PHE A 7 4.81 17.28 -18.07
CA PHE A 7 5.26 18.04 -16.90
C PHE A 7 5.44 17.15 -15.66
N ILE A 8 4.49 16.22 -15.40
CA ILE A 8 4.59 15.27 -14.28
C ILE A 8 5.79 14.35 -14.49
N LYS A 9 5.96 13.83 -15.73
CA LYS A 9 7.04 12.90 -16.05
C LYS A 9 8.43 13.49 -15.86
N GLU A 10 8.60 14.78 -16.17
CA GLU A 10 9.87 15.51 -16.05
C GLU A 10 10.23 15.85 -14.59
N ASN A 11 9.22 16.05 -13.72
CA ASN A 11 9.45 16.46 -12.33
C ASN A 11 9.47 15.34 -11.31
N THR A 12 9.03 14.12 -11.66
CA THR A 12 8.86 13.02 -10.69
C THR A 12 9.89 11.90 -10.80
N ASP A 13 10.82 11.98 -11.77
CA ASP A 13 11.83 10.94 -12.06
C ASP A 13 11.28 9.52 -12.30
N ILE A 14 9.95 9.35 -12.34
CA ILE A 14 9.28 8.06 -12.60
C ILE A 14 9.68 7.49 -13.97
N GLY A 15 10.08 8.34 -14.91
CA GLY A 15 10.54 7.91 -16.22
C GLY A 15 11.71 6.93 -16.18
N ASN A 16 12.55 7.03 -15.15
CA ASN A 16 13.76 6.24 -14.96
C ASN A 16 13.57 5.01 -14.07
N TRP A 17 12.34 4.76 -13.61
CA TRP A 17 12.07 3.60 -12.77
C TRP A 17 12.36 2.29 -13.49
N LYS A 18 12.91 1.35 -12.73
CA LYS A 18 13.37 0.05 -13.22
C LYS A 18 12.23 -0.91 -13.54
N TYR A 19 11.13 -0.82 -12.74
CA TYR A 19 10.03 -1.75 -12.83
C TYR A 19 8.80 -1.08 -13.43
N GLU A 20 8.25 -1.65 -14.51
CA GLU A 20 7.11 -1.08 -15.23
C GLU A 20 5.83 -1.10 -14.39
N GLY A 21 5.56 -2.17 -13.63
CA GLY A 21 4.36 -2.28 -12.78
C GLY A 21 4.21 -1.12 -11.78
N PRO A 22 5.18 -0.86 -10.89
CA PRO A 22 5.14 0.30 -10.00
C PRO A 22 5.01 1.63 -10.73
N LYS A 23 5.69 1.78 -11.87
CA LYS A 23 5.63 2.98 -12.70
C LYS A 23 4.23 3.24 -13.25
N GLU A 24 3.60 2.23 -13.86
CA GLU A 24 2.23 2.33 -14.35
C GLU A 24 1.25 2.64 -13.22
N PHE A 25 1.41 1.99 -12.08
CA PHE A 25 0.57 2.22 -10.91
C PHE A 25 0.71 3.64 -10.37
N ALA A 26 1.94 4.14 -10.20
CA ALA A 26 2.18 5.52 -9.79
C ALA A 26 1.57 6.52 -10.79
N MET A 27 1.64 6.24 -12.09
CA MET A 27 1.01 7.07 -13.12
C MET A 27 -0.52 7.05 -13.02
N LYS A 28 -1.15 5.91 -12.73
CA LYS A 28 -2.61 5.82 -12.49
C LYS A 28 -3.02 6.67 -11.28
N LEU A 29 -2.24 6.61 -10.19
CA LEU A 29 -2.49 7.44 -9.01
C LEU A 29 -2.38 8.93 -9.35
N MET A 30 -1.38 9.32 -10.13
CA MET A 30 -1.23 10.72 -10.58
C MET A 30 -2.38 11.17 -11.49
N ASP A 31 -2.84 10.31 -12.39
CA ASP A 31 -3.97 10.62 -13.28
C ASP A 31 -5.27 10.81 -12.46
N LYS A 32 -5.44 10.06 -11.37
CA LYS A 32 -6.65 10.09 -10.53
C LYS A 32 -6.60 11.18 -9.45
N PHE A 33 -5.49 11.32 -8.77
CA PHE A 33 -5.36 12.16 -7.56
C PHE A 33 -4.45 13.38 -7.74
N GLY A 34 -3.80 13.52 -8.87
CA GLY A 34 -2.83 14.58 -9.12
C GLY A 34 -1.40 14.18 -8.76
N PRO A 35 -0.46 15.15 -8.78
CA PRO A 35 0.95 14.88 -8.54
C PRO A 35 1.19 14.38 -7.10
N PRO A 36 2.26 13.57 -6.89
CA PRO A 36 2.65 13.18 -5.55
C PRO A 36 3.10 14.40 -4.74
N GLU A 37 2.98 14.29 -3.43
CA GLU A 37 3.44 15.32 -2.49
C GLU A 37 4.97 15.49 -2.58
N TYR A 38 5.68 14.36 -2.66
CA TYR A 38 7.12 14.35 -2.86
C TYR A 38 7.62 13.04 -3.46
N VAL A 39 8.85 13.10 -3.97
CA VAL A 39 9.61 11.95 -4.47
C VAL A 39 10.73 11.65 -3.49
N GLU A 40 10.82 10.41 -3.03
CA GLU A 40 11.95 9.95 -2.24
C GLU A 40 13.11 9.60 -3.18
N LYS A 41 14.29 10.11 -2.85
CA LYS A 41 15.50 9.91 -3.65
C LYS A 41 16.52 9.08 -2.90
N ASN A 42 17.20 8.22 -3.64
CA ASN A 42 18.37 7.52 -3.13
C ASN A 42 19.47 8.56 -2.81
N PRO A 43 19.98 8.64 -1.58
CA PRO A 43 20.96 9.62 -1.18
C PRO A 43 22.31 9.50 -1.92
N GLU A 44 22.64 8.32 -2.46
CA GLU A 44 23.89 8.06 -3.17
C GLU A 44 23.79 8.44 -4.66
N THR A 45 22.66 8.09 -5.31
CA THR A 45 22.50 8.29 -6.76
C THR A 45 21.65 9.52 -7.10
N ASN A 46 20.95 10.09 -6.12
CA ASN A 46 19.94 11.16 -6.30
C ASN A 46 18.78 10.78 -7.23
N GLU A 47 18.63 9.48 -7.55
CA GLU A 47 17.52 8.96 -8.35
C GLU A 47 16.29 8.75 -7.50
N GLY A 48 15.11 9.07 -8.04
CA GLY A 48 13.82 8.81 -7.41
C GLY A 48 13.53 7.32 -7.39
N TYR A 49 13.23 6.77 -6.21
CA TYR A 49 12.89 5.36 -6.06
C TYR A 49 11.51 5.12 -5.45
N ALA A 50 10.86 6.15 -4.95
CA ALA A 50 9.48 6.06 -4.48
C ALA A 50 8.77 7.41 -4.64
N VAL A 51 7.46 7.36 -4.80
CA VAL A 51 6.59 8.54 -4.77
C VAL A 51 5.60 8.42 -3.63
N VAL A 52 5.33 9.53 -2.97
CA VAL A 52 4.42 9.60 -1.82
C VAL A 52 3.28 10.56 -2.12
N PHE A 53 2.08 10.04 -1.98
CA PHE A 53 0.83 10.79 -2.06
C PHE A 53 0.26 10.95 -0.65
N LYS A 54 -0.36 12.09 -0.35
CA LYS A 54 -1.00 12.33 0.94
C LYS A 54 -2.51 12.45 0.79
N ASN A 55 -3.22 12.04 1.84
CA ASN A 55 -4.68 12.16 1.95
C ASN A 55 -5.42 11.54 0.74
N ILE A 56 -5.03 10.31 0.38
CA ILE A 56 -5.67 9.57 -0.70
C ILE A 56 -6.61 8.53 -0.14
N ASP A 57 -7.88 8.61 -0.53
CA ASP A 57 -8.89 7.55 -0.32
C ASP A 57 -8.86 6.92 1.10
N GLY A 58 -8.84 7.75 2.13
CA GLY A 58 -8.85 7.29 3.53
C GLY A 58 -7.51 6.91 4.11
N PHE A 59 -6.44 6.89 3.33
CA PHE A 59 -5.07 6.85 3.84
C PHE A 59 -4.53 8.25 4.10
N ASP A 60 -3.76 8.42 5.16
CA ASP A 60 -2.98 9.64 5.37
C ASP A 60 -1.85 9.75 4.35
N PHE A 61 -1.29 8.60 3.96
CA PHE A 61 -0.36 8.54 2.85
C PHE A 61 -0.42 7.21 2.10
N VAL A 62 -0.08 7.28 0.82
CA VAL A 62 0.21 6.12 -0.03
C VAL A 62 1.59 6.29 -0.63
N ARG A 63 2.42 5.27 -0.51
CA ARG A 63 3.78 5.25 -1.02
C ARG A 63 3.93 4.13 -2.05
N VAL A 64 4.33 4.46 -3.26
CA VAL A 64 4.65 3.50 -4.32
C VAL A 64 6.15 3.45 -4.51
N VAL A 65 6.71 2.26 -4.47
CA VAL A 65 8.16 2.03 -4.52
C VAL A 65 8.54 1.38 -5.84
N ASP A 66 9.60 1.86 -6.48
CA ASP A 66 10.22 1.21 -7.65
C ASP A 66 10.90 -0.09 -7.25
N SER A 67 10.09 -1.08 -6.93
CA SER A 67 10.56 -2.38 -6.46
C SER A 67 9.63 -3.49 -6.94
N ASN A 68 10.24 -4.62 -7.26
CA ASN A 68 9.55 -5.86 -7.53
C ASN A 68 9.82 -6.82 -6.35
N THR A 69 9.17 -6.63 -5.22
CA THR A 69 9.42 -7.42 -4.01
C THR A 69 8.58 -8.69 -3.95
N ASN A 70 8.65 -9.53 -4.97
CA ASN A 70 8.02 -10.85 -4.94
C ASN A 70 8.57 -11.79 -3.87
N LYS A 71 9.70 -11.43 -3.23
CA LYS A 71 10.42 -12.36 -2.33
C LYS A 71 9.80 -12.52 -0.94
N LEU A 72 8.94 -11.62 -0.52
CA LEU A 72 8.35 -11.63 0.83
C LEU A 72 6.85 -11.88 0.84
N HIS A 73 6.22 -11.98 -0.33
CA HIS A 73 4.79 -12.17 -0.45
C HIS A 73 4.48 -13.60 -0.92
N PRO A 74 3.49 -14.30 -0.33
CA PRO A 74 3.07 -15.62 -0.78
C PRO A 74 2.48 -15.61 -2.20
N TYR A 75 2.13 -14.44 -2.71
CA TYR A 75 1.61 -14.25 -4.07
C TYR A 75 2.56 -13.34 -4.86
N PRO A 76 2.89 -13.68 -6.12
CA PRO A 76 3.69 -12.81 -6.98
C PRO A 76 2.99 -11.46 -7.15
N ALA A 77 3.71 -10.39 -6.91
CA ALA A 77 3.19 -9.04 -7.02
C ALA A 77 4.00 -8.21 -8.00
N LYS A 78 3.31 -7.57 -8.95
CA LYS A 78 3.95 -6.67 -9.93
C LYS A 78 4.28 -5.30 -9.32
N ILE A 79 3.61 -4.95 -8.23
CA ILE A 79 3.76 -3.65 -7.57
C ILE A 79 4.07 -3.83 -6.08
N PHE A 80 4.68 -2.81 -5.49
CA PHE A 80 4.85 -2.70 -4.07
C PHE A 80 4.33 -1.35 -3.60
N VAL A 81 3.28 -1.38 -2.77
CA VAL A 81 2.60 -0.21 -2.27
C VAL A 81 2.48 -0.27 -0.75
N GLU A 82 2.61 0.87 -0.12
CA GLU A 82 2.40 1.08 1.29
C GLU A 82 1.26 2.08 1.49
N GLY A 83 0.25 1.69 2.25
CA GLY A 83 -0.81 2.60 2.68
C GLY A 83 -0.76 2.79 4.19
N GLY A 84 -0.70 4.03 4.66
CA GLY A 84 -0.55 4.37 6.06
C GLY A 84 -1.72 5.16 6.63
N LEU A 85 -2.11 4.81 7.87
CA LEU A 85 -3.07 5.56 8.67
C LEU A 85 -2.46 5.91 10.03
N TYR A 86 -2.76 7.13 10.48
CA TYR A 86 -2.35 7.60 11.80
C TYR A 86 -3.38 7.18 12.86
N PHE A 87 -2.99 6.25 13.72
CA PHE A 87 -3.70 5.93 14.94
C PHE A 87 -2.81 5.16 15.92
N LYS A 88 -3.09 5.33 17.21
CA LYS A 88 -2.28 4.73 18.26
C LYS A 88 -2.65 3.26 18.48
N VAL A 89 -1.65 2.38 18.36
CA VAL A 89 -1.76 0.98 18.75
C VAL A 89 -1.20 0.82 20.16
N PRO A 90 -1.95 0.20 21.10
CA PRO A 90 -1.41 -0.12 22.43
C PRO A 90 -0.17 -0.98 22.32
N HIS A 91 0.88 -0.64 23.06
CA HIS A 91 2.19 -1.31 22.98
C HIS A 91 2.10 -2.83 23.16
N GLU A 92 1.25 -3.29 24.08
CA GLU A 92 1.01 -4.71 24.35
C GLU A 92 0.34 -5.48 23.18
N MET A 93 -0.24 -4.76 22.21
CA MET A 93 -0.86 -5.35 21.02
C MET A 93 0.08 -5.41 19.82
N VAL A 94 1.13 -4.58 19.80
CA VAL A 94 2.05 -4.47 18.64
C VAL A 94 2.63 -5.83 18.25
N GLY A 95 3.11 -6.59 19.22
CA GLY A 95 3.66 -7.92 18.99
C GLY A 95 2.65 -8.88 18.36
N LYS A 96 1.39 -8.84 18.78
CA LYS A 96 0.31 -9.70 18.24
C LYS A 96 0.07 -9.41 16.76
N PHE A 97 -0.02 -8.14 16.38
CA PHE A 97 -0.22 -7.75 14.98
C PHE A 97 0.99 -8.12 14.09
N LYS A 98 2.21 -7.88 14.58
CA LYS A 98 3.43 -8.28 13.84
C LYS A 98 3.54 -9.80 13.64
N LEU A 99 3.04 -10.59 14.59
CA LEU A 99 2.95 -12.05 14.46
C LEU A 99 1.82 -12.49 13.51
N ALA A 100 0.74 -11.72 13.40
CA ALA A 100 -0.35 -12.04 12.49
C ALA A 100 0.09 -11.94 11.02
N SER A 101 0.89 -10.91 10.66
CA SER A 101 1.42 -10.77 9.31
C SER A 101 2.69 -9.93 9.26
N PRO A 102 3.69 -10.32 8.44
CA PRO A 102 4.88 -9.54 8.19
C PRO A 102 4.62 -8.28 7.34
N THR A 103 3.43 -8.18 6.72
CA THR A 103 3.02 -7.00 5.93
C THR A 103 2.49 -5.86 6.79
N ILE A 104 2.26 -6.11 8.07
CA ILE A 104 1.85 -5.11 9.05
C ILE A 104 3.08 -4.40 9.60
N MET A 105 3.18 -3.11 9.35
CA MET A 105 4.15 -2.25 10.01
C MET A 105 3.45 -1.32 10.99
N ILE A 106 3.99 -1.23 12.20
CA ILE A 106 3.53 -0.30 13.23
C ILE A 106 4.74 0.56 13.60
N ASP A 107 4.66 1.82 13.23
CA ASP A 107 5.60 2.86 13.61
C ASP A 107 5.11 3.50 14.91
N GLU A 108 5.53 2.94 16.03
CA GLU A 108 5.12 3.40 17.36
C GLU A 108 5.61 4.82 17.67
N LEU A 109 6.71 5.23 17.04
CA LEU A 109 7.30 6.55 17.27
C LEU A 109 6.46 7.66 16.64
N ASN A 110 6.06 7.47 15.39
CA ASN A 110 5.29 8.45 14.63
C ASN A 110 3.78 8.18 14.65
N GLY A 111 3.34 7.06 15.21
CA GLY A 111 1.94 6.69 15.37
C GLY A 111 1.27 6.23 14.08
N TYR A 112 2.02 5.69 13.12
CA TYR A 112 1.46 5.16 11.88
C TYR A 112 1.30 3.65 11.91
N VAL A 113 0.19 3.18 11.38
CA VAL A 113 0.00 1.79 10.96
C VAL A 113 0.05 1.75 9.45
N ILE A 114 0.91 0.90 8.92
CA ILE A 114 1.21 0.81 7.49
C ILE A 114 0.95 -0.61 7.02
N GLY A 115 0.06 -0.75 6.04
CA GLY A 115 -0.12 -1.97 5.28
C GLY A 115 0.81 -1.98 4.07
N LYS A 116 1.63 -3.02 3.96
CA LYS A 116 2.51 -3.23 2.80
C LYS A 116 1.96 -4.34 1.94
N CYS A 117 1.67 -4.05 0.69
CA CYS A 117 1.14 -5.09 -0.19
C CYS A 117 1.33 -4.83 -1.68
N ALA A 118 0.84 -5.81 -2.46
CA ALA A 118 0.75 -5.78 -3.91
C ALA A 118 -0.38 -4.89 -4.44
N SER A 119 -1.32 -4.50 -3.59
CA SER A 119 -2.44 -3.64 -3.96
C SER A 119 -2.85 -2.74 -2.81
N LEU A 120 -3.49 -1.60 -3.13
CA LEU A 120 -4.03 -0.70 -2.12
C LEU A 120 -5.18 -1.34 -1.33
N SER A 121 -6.00 -2.17 -1.95
CA SER A 121 -7.11 -2.87 -1.28
C SER A 121 -6.60 -3.77 -0.17
N ILE A 122 -5.52 -4.52 -0.41
CA ILE A 122 -4.93 -5.38 0.63
C ILE A 122 -4.18 -4.53 1.67
N ALA A 123 -3.51 -3.45 1.27
CA ALA A 123 -2.92 -2.52 2.23
C ALA A 123 -3.99 -1.93 3.15
N ALA A 124 -5.14 -1.54 2.60
CA ALA A 124 -6.29 -1.06 3.36
C ALA A 124 -6.86 -2.13 4.31
N ALA A 125 -7.06 -3.36 3.82
CA ALA A 125 -7.52 -4.47 4.65
C ALA A 125 -6.56 -4.77 5.81
N THR A 126 -5.27 -4.64 5.55
CA THR A 126 -4.21 -4.79 6.56
C THR A 126 -4.32 -3.73 7.65
N VAL A 127 -4.46 -2.48 7.27
CA VAL A 127 -4.62 -1.36 8.23
C VAL A 127 -5.94 -1.48 8.98
N GLN A 128 -7.05 -1.81 8.28
CA GLN A 128 -8.36 -2.01 8.89
C GLN A 128 -8.36 -3.18 9.91
N PHE A 129 -7.63 -4.26 9.61
CA PHE A 129 -7.47 -5.37 10.55
C PHE A 129 -6.84 -4.91 11.88
N VAL A 130 -5.81 -4.06 11.80
CA VAL A 130 -5.19 -3.51 13.01
C VAL A 130 -6.15 -2.59 13.75
N LEU A 131 -6.86 -1.72 13.05
CA LEU A 131 -7.85 -0.81 13.64
C LEU A 131 -8.98 -1.56 14.36
N ASP A 132 -9.56 -2.57 13.71
CA ASP A 132 -10.60 -3.41 14.29
C ASP A 132 -10.09 -4.17 15.52
N GLY A 133 -8.84 -4.64 15.48
CA GLY A 133 -8.23 -5.29 16.64
C GLY A 133 -8.01 -4.36 17.82
N VAL A 134 -7.59 -3.12 17.56
CA VAL A 134 -7.43 -2.09 18.61
C VAL A 134 -8.78 -1.72 19.23
N ASN A 135 -9.84 -1.66 18.41
CA ASN A 135 -11.20 -1.36 18.87
C ASN A 135 -11.90 -2.56 19.56
N GLY A 136 -11.32 -3.76 19.49
CA GLY A 136 -11.92 -4.98 20.03
C GLY A 136 -12.97 -5.61 19.10
N ASP A 137 -13.09 -5.15 17.87
CA ASP A 137 -14.04 -5.65 16.86
C ASP A 137 -13.58 -6.98 16.24
N ALA A 138 -12.27 -7.27 16.30
CA ALA A 138 -11.69 -8.50 15.77
C ALA A 138 -10.49 -8.98 16.59
N PRO A 139 -10.25 -10.31 16.69
CA PRO A 139 -9.06 -10.80 17.37
C PRO A 139 -7.80 -10.51 16.54
N PRO A 140 -6.70 -10.04 17.18
CA PRO A 140 -5.43 -9.76 16.48
C PRO A 140 -4.64 -11.06 16.25
N THR A 141 -5.20 -11.97 15.46
CA THR A 141 -4.64 -13.31 15.19
C THR A 141 -4.36 -13.51 13.70
N LYS A 142 -3.43 -14.43 13.43
CA LYS A 142 -3.10 -14.81 12.04
C LYS A 142 -4.32 -15.39 11.32
N GLU A 143 -5.12 -16.19 12.00
CA GLU A 143 -6.32 -16.85 11.43
C GLU A 143 -7.32 -15.81 10.95
N GLU A 144 -7.58 -14.75 11.74
CA GLU A 144 -8.49 -13.68 11.32
C GLU A 144 -7.92 -12.86 10.18
N TYR A 145 -6.61 -12.59 10.20
CA TYR A 145 -5.95 -11.90 9.10
C TYR A 145 -6.03 -12.69 7.79
N ASP A 146 -5.66 -13.97 7.82
CA ASP A 146 -5.70 -14.86 6.65
C ASP A 146 -7.13 -15.01 6.10
N LYS A 147 -8.13 -15.10 6.96
CA LYS A 147 -9.54 -15.14 6.56
C LYS A 147 -9.97 -13.89 5.80
N ARG A 148 -9.53 -12.71 6.23
CA ARG A 148 -9.82 -11.45 5.55
C ARG A 148 -9.15 -11.38 4.18
N LEU A 149 -7.87 -11.74 4.11
CA LEU A 149 -7.15 -11.80 2.85
C LEU A 149 -7.79 -12.79 1.87
N LYS A 150 -8.16 -13.98 2.36
CA LYS A 150 -8.81 -15.00 1.53
C LYS A 150 -10.10 -14.47 0.89
N ARG A 151 -10.93 -13.77 1.64
CA ARG A 151 -12.16 -13.16 1.10
C ARG A 151 -11.88 -12.16 -0.01
N ILE A 152 -10.80 -11.40 0.09
CA ILE A 152 -10.43 -10.42 -0.94
C ILE A 152 -9.85 -11.13 -2.17
N ILE A 153 -8.93 -12.06 -1.96
CA ILE A 153 -8.16 -12.70 -3.05
C ILE A 153 -9.02 -13.72 -3.81
N ASP A 154 -9.68 -14.63 -3.07
CA ASP A 154 -10.37 -15.76 -3.69
C ASP A 154 -11.79 -15.39 -4.13
N ASP A 155 -12.50 -14.59 -3.32
CA ASP A 155 -13.92 -14.32 -3.53
C ASP A 155 -14.17 -12.96 -4.21
N GLY A 156 -13.13 -12.14 -4.39
CA GLY A 156 -13.25 -10.78 -4.91
C GLY A 156 -14.09 -9.86 -4.02
N VAL A 157 -14.29 -10.23 -2.75
CA VAL A 157 -15.14 -9.48 -1.81
C VAL A 157 -14.26 -8.51 -1.04
N LEU A 158 -14.34 -7.24 -1.39
CA LEU A 158 -13.81 -6.16 -0.55
C LEU A 158 -14.65 -6.05 0.73
N ASP A 159 -13.99 -5.86 1.86
CA ASP A 159 -14.69 -5.47 3.09
C ASP A 159 -15.48 -4.17 2.79
N PRO A 160 -16.78 -4.07 3.15
CA PRO A 160 -17.57 -2.87 2.92
C PRO A 160 -16.95 -1.58 3.44
N LYS A 161 -16.09 -1.68 4.45
CA LYS A 161 -15.32 -0.55 4.99
C LYS A 161 -14.16 -0.11 4.09
N ILE A 162 -13.82 -0.89 3.06
CA ILE A 162 -12.68 -0.68 2.15
C ILE A 162 -13.15 -0.49 0.70
N SER A 163 -14.37 -0.07 0.49
CA SER A 163 -15.04 -0.03 -0.83
C SER A 163 -14.49 1.03 -1.80
N TRP A 164 -13.51 1.80 -1.40
CA TRP A 164 -13.02 2.94 -2.18
C TRP A 164 -11.92 2.61 -3.21
N TRP A 165 -11.55 1.32 -3.34
CA TRP A 165 -10.54 0.91 -4.31
C TRP A 165 -10.91 -0.38 -5.05
N GLU A 166 -11.84 -0.29 -5.99
CA GLU A 166 -12.32 -1.43 -6.79
C GLU A 166 -11.24 -1.98 -7.75
N ASP A 167 -10.35 -1.10 -8.23
CA ASP A 167 -9.32 -1.47 -9.21
C ASP A 167 -8.13 -2.25 -8.60
N GLY A 168 -7.97 -2.25 -7.28
CA GLY A 168 -6.81 -2.87 -6.62
C GLY A 168 -6.75 -4.40 -6.73
N LEU A 169 -7.90 -5.06 -6.94
CA LEU A 169 -7.96 -6.51 -7.14
C LEU A 169 -7.44 -6.92 -8.52
N ASN A 170 -7.63 -6.07 -9.53
CA ASN A 170 -7.19 -6.34 -10.91
C ASN A 170 -5.66 -6.31 -11.05
N GLU A 171 -4.95 -5.77 -10.06
CA GLU A 171 -3.49 -5.66 -10.08
C GLU A 171 -2.79 -6.89 -9.48
N MET A 172 -3.54 -7.76 -8.78
CA MET A 172 -3.03 -9.03 -8.25
C MET A 172 -3.17 -10.19 -9.23
N GLY A 173 -4.08 -10.07 -10.18
CA GLY A 173 -4.36 -11.11 -11.17
C GLY A 173 -3.48 -10.99 -12.39
N ASP A 174 -3.25 -12.01 -13.06
CA ASP A 174 -2.52 -12.31 -14.28
C ASP A 174 -1.03 -12.58 -14.04
N ASN A 175 -0.84 -13.72 -13.38
CA ASN A 175 0.34 -14.51 -13.51
C ASN A 175 0.19 -15.36 -14.79
N ASP A 176 0.49 -14.78 -15.96
CA ASP A 176 0.88 -15.50 -17.15
C ASP A 176 2.40 -15.52 -17.28
#